data_25da613a0b9d543c1ee0646a60b15d3b
#
_entry.id   25da613a0b9d543c1ee0646a60b15d3b
#
_cell.length_a   1.000
_cell.length_b   1.000
_cell.length_c   1.000
_cell.angle_alpha   90.00
_cell.angle_beta   90.00
_cell.angle_gamma   90.00
#
_symmetry.space_group_name_H-M   'P 1'
#
loop_
_entity.id
_entity.type
_entity.pdbx_description
1 polymer ?
#
loop_
_entity_poly.entity_id
_entity_poly.type
_entity_poly.pdbx_seq_one_letter_code
_entity_poly.pdbx_strand_id
1 'polypeptide(L)'
;MDGIRMEQFPFRVLDYKAGEAWLNELGAAGWRLEGIEKGRLYFRQTAEPVSYAVELEQFLGCLAERDFRTFCADAGWEKAGELGELVFYASAPGRSPAPFHTDEAVETERFTRQYLVRHLARFGGWLALTVLPQLLRVLLFPGQELHRVLTLPGYGLLLAAYVLALLTPAAAEGRDVVWLLRCRRAGRLLTRSPAAVRRWKRAGMALLGAALLLAAVGMVELVPALASRIGL
;
A
#
# COMPACT_ATOMS: atom_id res chain seq x y z
N MET A 1 15.19 12.43 -30.84
CA MET A 1 14.81 12.97 -29.50
C MET A 1 14.60 11.76 -28.62
N ASP A 2 15.55 11.47 -27.76
CA ASP A 2 15.43 10.34 -26.82
C ASP A 2 14.39 10.71 -25.79
N GLY A 3 13.16 10.17 -25.96
CA GLY A 3 12.06 10.43 -25.04
C GLY A 3 12.38 9.87 -23.66
N ILE A 4 12.58 10.74 -22.67
CA ILE A 4 12.63 10.34 -21.26
C ILE A 4 11.23 10.50 -20.67
N ARG A 5 10.75 9.46 -20.02
CA ARG A 5 9.46 9.44 -19.31
C ARG A 5 9.72 9.20 -17.84
N MET A 6 9.11 10.01 -16.99
CA MET A 6 9.23 9.88 -15.54
C MET A 6 7.88 9.54 -14.94
N GLU A 7 7.82 8.48 -14.16
CA GLU A 7 6.59 7.99 -13.51
C GLU A 7 6.85 7.72 -12.03
N GLN A 8 5.82 7.88 -11.22
CA GLN A 8 5.84 7.42 -9.83
C GLN A 8 5.25 6.00 -9.76
N PHE A 9 5.92 5.07 -9.08
CA PHE A 9 5.37 3.73 -8.88
C PHE A 9 4.15 3.78 -7.94
N PRO A 10 2.94 3.51 -8.43
CA PRO A 10 1.73 3.74 -7.65
C PRO A 10 1.31 2.55 -6.77
N PHE A 11 2.06 1.45 -6.82
CA PHE A 11 1.70 0.19 -6.19
C PHE A 11 2.44 -0.01 -4.86
N ARG A 12 1.79 -0.71 -3.94
CA ARG A 12 2.40 -1.16 -2.67
C ARG A 12 3.02 -2.55 -2.86
N VAL A 13 3.79 -3.00 -1.87
CA VAL A 13 4.40 -4.33 -1.86
C VAL A 13 3.37 -5.45 -2.09
N LEU A 14 2.18 -5.36 -1.48
CA LEU A 14 1.11 -6.34 -1.70
C LEU A 14 0.54 -6.35 -3.13
N ASP A 15 0.77 -5.29 -3.87
CA ASP A 15 0.25 -5.12 -5.22
C ASP A 15 1.36 -5.28 -6.28
N TYR A 16 2.52 -5.89 -5.92
CA TYR A 16 3.70 -5.95 -6.79
C TYR A 16 3.43 -6.64 -8.12
N LYS A 17 2.60 -7.69 -8.16
CA LYS A 17 2.19 -8.33 -9.43
C LYS A 17 1.32 -7.43 -10.32
N ALA A 18 0.52 -6.53 -9.72
CA ALA A 18 -0.18 -5.50 -10.50
C ALA A 18 0.78 -4.43 -11.02
N GLY A 19 1.83 -4.13 -10.24
CA GLY A 19 2.94 -3.27 -10.65
C GLY A 19 3.75 -3.88 -11.80
N GLU A 20 4.03 -5.17 -11.73
CA GLU A 20 4.70 -5.95 -12.80
C GLU A 20 3.88 -5.91 -14.09
N ALA A 21 2.56 -6.17 -14.02
CA ALA A 21 1.68 -6.08 -15.18
C ALA A 21 1.68 -4.67 -15.80
N TRP A 22 1.63 -3.62 -14.98
CA TRP A 22 1.71 -2.24 -15.45
C TRP A 22 3.06 -1.89 -16.10
N LEU A 23 4.18 -2.40 -15.55
CA LEU A 23 5.50 -2.25 -16.17
C LEU A 23 5.58 -2.97 -17.51
N ASN A 24 4.99 -4.17 -17.61
CA ASN A 24 4.94 -4.92 -18.86
C ASN A 24 4.09 -4.20 -19.93
N GLU A 25 3.02 -3.48 -19.55
CA GLU A 25 2.29 -2.60 -20.46
C GLU A 25 3.21 -1.48 -21.01
N LEU A 26 4.03 -0.87 -20.15
CA LEU A 26 5.01 0.14 -20.56
C LEU A 26 6.12 -0.46 -21.43
N GLY A 27 6.63 -1.64 -21.07
CA GLY A 27 7.65 -2.34 -21.83
C GLY A 27 7.19 -2.76 -23.22
N ALA A 28 5.94 -3.20 -23.36
CA ALA A 28 5.32 -3.48 -24.64
C ALA A 28 5.20 -2.23 -25.54
N ALA A 29 5.07 -1.05 -24.91
CA ALA A 29 5.08 0.25 -25.60
C ALA A 29 6.51 0.79 -25.88
N GLY A 30 7.55 -0.02 -25.63
CA GLY A 30 8.95 0.34 -25.88
C GLY A 30 9.58 1.24 -24.80
N TRP A 31 9.08 1.20 -23.56
CA TRP A 31 9.69 1.95 -22.46
C TRP A 31 10.57 1.05 -21.60
N ARG A 32 11.89 1.32 -21.60
CA ARG A 32 12.89 0.64 -20.75
C ARG A 32 13.19 1.45 -19.50
N LEU A 33 13.07 0.81 -18.33
CA LEU A 33 13.45 1.39 -17.05
C LEU A 33 14.97 1.48 -16.95
N GLU A 34 15.50 2.69 -16.81
CA GLU A 34 16.94 2.96 -16.68
C GLU A 34 17.39 3.15 -15.23
N GLY A 35 16.47 3.59 -14.37
CA GLY A 35 16.82 3.81 -12.98
C GLY A 35 15.65 4.26 -12.13
N ILE A 36 15.87 4.24 -10.83
CA ILE A 36 14.91 4.67 -9.82
C ILE A 36 15.59 5.65 -8.87
N GLU A 37 15.08 6.87 -8.81
CA GLU A 37 15.59 7.91 -7.91
C GLU A 37 14.44 8.54 -7.12
N LYS A 38 14.61 8.68 -5.80
CA LYS A 38 13.63 9.32 -4.90
C LYS A 38 12.19 8.83 -5.10
N GLY A 39 12.03 7.52 -5.38
CA GLY A 39 10.72 6.90 -5.60
C GLY A 39 10.11 7.14 -6.99
N ARG A 40 10.86 7.70 -7.93
CA ARG A 40 10.46 7.94 -9.32
C ARG A 40 11.21 7.00 -10.24
N LEU A 41 10.49 6.43 -11.21
CA LEU A 41 11.01 5.54 -12.24
C LEU A 41 11.31 6.38 -13.49
N TYR A 42 12.51 6.22 -14.03
CA TYR A 42 12.98 6.90 -15.25
C TYR A 42 13.04 5.91 -16.39
N PHE A 43 12.27 6.16 -17.41
CA PHE A 43 12.20 5.31 -18.60
C PHE A 43 12.79 6.00 -19.80
N ARG A 44 13.48 5.22 -20.65
CA ARG A 44 13.92 5.63 -21.97
C ARG A 44 13.18 4.85 -23.04
N GLN A 45 12.87 5.48 -24.15
CA GLN A 45 12.23 4.81 -25.27
C GLN A 45 13.25 3.94 -26.01
N THR A 46 12.86 2.70 -26.28
CA THR A 46 13.65 1.71 -27.04
C THR A 46 12.86 1.21 -28.23
N ALA A 47 13.57 0.69 -29.25
CA ALA A 47 12.92 0.08 -30.43
C ALA A 47 12.33 -1.29 -30.14
N GLU A 48 12.84 -2.00 -29.13
CA GLU A 48 12.44 -3.35 -28.79
C GLU A 48 11.52 -3.36 -27.55
N PRO A 49 10.54 -4.25 -27.51
CA PRO A 49 9.72 -4.45 -26.32
C PRO A 49 10.56 -5.00 -25.18
N VAL A 50 10.26 -4.57 -23.95
CA VAL A 50 10.96 -4.98 -22.73
C VAL A 50 9.98 -5.72 -21.83
N SER A 51 10.38 -6.90 -21.35
CA SER A 51 9.66 -7.61 -20.30
C SER A 51 10.19 -7.23 -18.92
N TYR A 52 9.30 -7.13 -17.95
CA TYR A 52 9.63 -6.80 -16.57
C TYR A 52 9.21 -7.91 -15.62
N ALA A 53 10.04 -8.11 -14.59
CA ALA A 53 9.68 -8.87 -13.41
C ALA A 53 9.91 -8.00 -12.16
N VAL A 54 9.03 -8.13 -11.18
CA VAL A 54 9.14 -7.44 -9.89
C VAL A 54 9.19 -8.49 -8.78
N GLU A 55 10.28 -8.46 -8.02
CA GLU A 55 10.54 -9.42 -6.96
C GLU A 55 10.68 -8.75 -5.61
N LEU A 56 10.55 -9.55 -4.55
CA LEU A 56 10.76 -9.09 -3.19
C LEU A 56 12.20 -9.41 -2.76
N GLU A 57 12.95 -8.41 -2.31
CA GLU A 57 14.35 -8.54 -1.88
C GLU A 57 14.54 -9.71 -0.91
N GLN A 58 13.64 -9.89 0.03
CA GLN A 58 13.68 -10.94 1.04
C GLN A 58 13.54 -12.36 0.47
N PHE A 59 12.98 -12.54 -0.73
CA PHE A 59 12.89 -13.85 -1.39
C PHE A 59 14.15 -14.19 -2.18
N LEU A 60 14.98 -13.18 -2.44
CA LEU A 60 16.24 -13.31 -3.15
C LEU A 60 17.42 -13.73 -2.24
N GLY A 61 17.28 -13.58 -0.92
CA GLY A 61 18.34 -13.73 0.07
C GLY A 61 18.83 -15.15 0.38
N CYS A 62 18.49 -16.16 -0.43
CA CYS A 62 18.98 -17.53 -0.23
C CYS A 62 20.38 -17.79 -0.84
N LEU A 63 20.82 -16.93 -1.75
CA LEU A 63 22.12 -17.01 -2.44
C LEU A 63 22.95 -15.78 -2.10
N ALA A 64 24.29 -15.91 -2.13
CA ALA A 64 25.14 -14.73 -2.07
C ALA A 64 24.74 -13.78 -3.22
N GLU A 65 24.70 -12.49 -2.96
CA GLU A 65 24.22 -11.47 -3.94
C GLU A 65 24.90 -11.62 -5.31
N ARG A 66 26.17 -12.03 -5.32
CA ARG A 66 26.96 -12.26 -6.53
C ARG A 66 26.43 -13.44 -7.36
N ASP A 67 26.14 -14.56 -6.69
CA ASP A 67 25.67 -15.79 -7.35
C ASP A 67 24.27 -15.60 -7.90
N PHE A 68 23.43 -14.85 -7.17
CA PHE A 68 22.08 -14.50 -7.61
C PHE A 68 22.11 -13.57 -8.83
N ARG A 69 23.02 -12.58 -8.90
CA ARG A 69 23.17 -11.72 -10.08
C ARG A 69 23.58 -12.54 -11.32
N THR A 70 24.52 -13.48 -11.14
CA THR A 70 24.93 -14.36 -12.24
C THR A 70 23.77 -15.21 -12.72
N PHE A 71 23.01 -15.80 -11.81
CA PHE A 71 21.81 -16.56 -12.14
C PHE A 71 20.78 -15.72 -12.91
N CYS A 72 20.51 -14.50 -12.47
CA CYS A 72 19.59 -13.60 -13.19
C CYS A 72 20.09 -13.28 -14.60
N ALA A 73 21.38 -12.98 -14.76
CA ALA A 73 21.97 -12.67 -16.06
C ALA A 73 21.90 -13.87 -17.02
N ASP A 74 22.16 -15.08 -16.52
CA ASP A 74 22.04 -16.32 -17.29
C ASP A 74 20.58 -16.60 -17.72
N ALA A 75 19.62 -16.27 -16.84
CA ALA A 75 18.19 -16.33 -17.11
C ALA A 75 17.66 -15.23 -18.03
N GLY A 76 18.50 -14.27 -18.43
CA GLY A 76 18.15 -13.18 -19.34
C GLY A 76 17.54 -11.96 -18.65
N TRP A 77 17.75 -11.82 -17.32
CA TRP A 77 17.29 -10.68 -16.53
C TRP A 77 18.43 -9.75 -16.14
N GLU A 78 18.19 -8.45 -16.24
CA GLU A 78 19.06 -7.38 -15.74
C GLU A 78 18.35 -6.61 -14.64
N LYS A 79 19.03 -6.36 -13.52
CA LYS A 79 18.49 -5.55 -12.44
C LYS A 79 18.38 -4.09 -12.89
N ALA A 80 17.15 -3.58 -12.94
CA ALA A 80 16.85 -2.20 -13.35
C ALA A 80 16.80 -1.21 -12.18
N GLY A 81 16.57 -1.70 -10.95
CA GLY A 81 16.56 -0.85 -9.76
C GLY A 81 15.85 -1.47 -8.56
N GLU A 82 15.77 -0.68 -7.48
CA GLU A 82 15.12 -1.08 -6.22
C GLU A 82 14.23 0.05 -5.71
N LEU A 83 13.11 -0.32 -5.07
CA LEU A 83 12.22 0.61 -4.40
C LEU A 83 11.64 -0.01 -3.11
N GLY A 84 12.24 0.31 -1.97
CA GLY A 84 11.92 -0.32 -0.70
C GLY A 84 12.20 -1.82 -0.72
N GLU A 85 11.20 -2.65 -0.48
CA GLU A 85 11.31 -4.12 -0.50
C GLU A 85 11.21 -4.71 -1.93
N LEU A 86 11.00 -3.89 -2.97
CA LEU A 86 10.81 -4.32 -4.34
C LEU A 86 12.08 -4.17 -5.17
N VAL A 87 12.43 -5.22 -5.89
CA VAL A 87 13.54 -5.24 -6.87
C VAL A 87 12.94 -5.41 -8.27
N PHE A 88 13.36 -4.57 -9.17
CA PHE A 88 12.86 -4.51 -10.54
C PHE A 88 13.91 -5.10 -11.48
N TYR A 89 13.45 -6.02 -12.33
CA TYR A 89 14.25 -6.63 -13.38
C TYR A 89 13.66 -6.30 -14.74
N ALA A 90 14.52 -6.07 -15.72
CA ALA A 90 14.16 -5.90 -17.11
C ALA A 90 14.80 -7.02 -17.94
N SER A 91 14.15 -7.43 -19.02
CA SER A 91 14.76 -8.39 -19.97
C SER A 91 16.01 -7.81 -20.59
N ALA A 92 17.06 -8.64 -20.73
CA ALA A 92 18.22 -8.27 -21.52
C ALA A 92 17.82 -8.08 -23.01
N PRO A 93 18.43 -7.14 -23.75
CA PRO A 93 18.10 -6.87 -25.14
C PRO A 93 18.18 -8.16 -25.97
N GLY A 94 17.16 -8.41 -26.82
CA GLY A 94 17.11 -9.55 -27.71
C GLY A 94 16.93 -10.92 -27.04
N ARG A 95 16.67 -10.96 -25.72
CA ARG A 95 16.44 -12.22 -24.99
C ARG A 95 15.00 -12.32 -24.47
N SER A 96 14.46 -13.55 -24.56
CA SER A 96 13.22 -13.92 -23.85
C SER A 96 13.61 -14.52 -22.51
N PRO A 97 13.34 -13.82 -21.39
CA PRO A 97 13.81 -14.26 -20.09
C PRO A 97 12.99 -15.44 -19.56
N ALA A 98 13.64 -16.33 -18.80
CA ALA A 98 12.96 -17.40 -18.09
C ALA A 98 12.19 -16.83 -16.86
N PRO A 99 11.04 -17.41 -16.46
CA PRO A 99 10.32 -16.99 -15.27
C PRO A 99 11.16 -17.19 -14.00
N PHE A 100 11.10 -16.26 -13.06
CA PHE A 100 11.83 -16.36 -11.78
C PHE A 100 11.35 -17.51 -10.89
N HIS A 101 10.05 -17.78 -10.92
CA HIS A 101 9.42 -18.80 -10.11
C HIS A 101 8.75 -19.83 -11.00
N THR A 102 9.06 -21.09 -10.76
CA THR A 102 8.43 -22.24 -11.43
C THR A 102 7.27 -22.81 -10.61
N ASP A 103 7.19 -22.49 -9.31
CA ASP A 103 6.16 -22.98 -8.40
C ASP A 103 5.43 -21.82 -7.71
N GLU A 104 4.28 -21.45 -8.27
CA GLU A 104 3.40 -20.38 -7.73
C GLU A 104 2.88 -20.71 -6.33
N ALA A 105 2.74 -21.99 -5.97
CA ALA A 105 2.19 -22.37 -4.66
C ALA A 105 3.18 -22.07 -3.54
N VAL A 106 4.46 -22.36 -3.75
CA VAL A 106 5.53 -22.07 -2.79
C VAL A 106 5.72 -20.56 -2.63
N GLU A 107 5.73 -19.80 -3.74
CA GLU A 107 5.78 -18.33 -3.71
C GLU A 107 4.62 -17.76 -2.91
N THR A 108 3.40 -18.22 -3.19
CA THR A 108 2.17 -17.77 -2.51
C THR A 108 2.20 -18.09 -1.02
N GLU A 109 2.64 -19.27 -0.62
CA GLU A 109 2.70 -19.64 0.79
C GLU A 109 3.67 -18.76 1.57
N ARG A 110 4.89 -18.56 1.07
CA ARG A 110 5.89 -17.68 1.68
C ARG A 110 5.37 -16.25 1.81
N PHE A 111 4.84 -15.70 0.72
CA PHE A 111 4.29 -14.36 0.68
C PHE A 111 3.13 -14.18 1.66
N THR A 112 2.13 -15.06 1.60
CA THR A 112 0.95 -14.93 2.46
C THR A 112 1.28 -15.12 3.93
N ARG A 113 2.15 -16.07 4.29
CA ARG A 113 2.59 -16.28 5.67
C ARG A 113 3.22 -15.03 6.27
N GLN A 114 4.13 -14.40 5.53
CA GLN A 114 4.88 -13.24 6.02
C GLN A 114 4.02 -11.99 6.16
N TYR A 115 3.22 -11.69 5.14
CA TYR A 115 2.41 -10.47 5.14
C TYR A 115 1.13 -10.59 5.95
N LEU A 116 0.53 -11.79 6.06
CA LEU A 116 -0.71 -11.99 6.81
C LEU A 116 -0.55 -11.60 8.29
N VAL A 117 0.51 -12.05 8.96
CA VAL A 117 0.76 -11.72 10.37
C VAL A 117 0.94 -10.22 10.56
N ARG A 118 1.72 -9.58 9.68
CA ARG A 118 1.95 -8.13 9.70
C ARG A 118 0.66 -7.33 9.53
N HIS A 119 -0.18 -7.70 8.57
CA HIS A 119 -1.45 -7.02 8.31
C HIS A 119 -2.52 -7.32 9.36
N LEU A 120 -2.57 -8.51 9.93
CA LEU A 120 -3.42 -8.83 11.07
C LEU A 120 -3.06 -8.00 12.30
N ALA A 121 -1.76 -7.89 12.61
CA ALA A 121 -1.31 -7.06 13.73
C ALA A 121 -1.67 -5.58 13.52
N ARG A 122 -1.48 -5.03 12.31
CA ARG A 122 -1.87 -3.66 11.98
C ARG A 122 -3.38 -3.46 12.05
N PHE A 123 -4.15 -4.38 11.49
CA PHE A 123 -5.62 -4.34 11.55
C PHE A 123 -6.11 -4.35 13.01
N GLY A 124 -5.59 -5.28 13.83
CA GLY A 124 -5.90 -5.33 15.26
C GLY A 124 -5.48 -4.06 16.01
N GLY A 125 -4.32 -3.50 15.68
CA GLY A 125 -3.85 -2.22 16.24
C GLY A 125 -4.78 -1.06 15.92
N TRP A 126 -5.23 -0.91 14.67
CA TRP A 126 -6.19 0.12 14.28
C TRP A 126 -7.55 -0.06 14.97
N LEU A 127 -8.04 -1.30 15.10
CA LEU A 127 -9.26 -1.58 15.84
C LEU A 127 -9.10 -1.26 17.33
N ALA A 128 -7.99 -1.62 17.94
CA ALA A 128 -7.72 -1.32 19.34
C ALA A 128 -7.68 0.21 19.58
N LEU A 129 -7.00 0.98 18.71
CA LEU A 129 -6.99 2.44 18.77
C LEU A 129 -8.38 3.06 18.61
N THR A 130 -9.27 2.41 17.88
CA THR A 130 -10.65 2.88 17.70
C THR A 130 -11.53 2.53 18.90
N VAL A 131 -11.47 1.30 19.38
CA VAL A 131 -12.41 0.75 20.36
C VAL A 131 -11.97 1.03 21.81
N LEU A 132 -10.66 0.90 22.10
CA LEU A 132 -10.16 1.00 23.48
C LEU A 132 -10.42 2.36 24.15
N PRO A 133 -10.23 3.52 23.50
CA PRO A 133 -10.57 4.80 24.10
C PRO A 133 -12.07 4.94 24.41
N GLN A 134 -12.94 4.35 23.56
CA GLN A 134 -14.39 4.39 23.80
C GLN A 134 -14.79 3.50 24.97
N LEU A 135 -14.18 2.32 25.10
CA LEU A 135 -14.38 1.42 26.25
C LEU A 135 -13.90 2.07 27.55
N LEU A 136 -12.67 2.60 27.56
CA LEU A 136 -12.12 3.32 28.71
C LEU A 136 -13.01 4.49 29.12
N ARG A 137 -13.51 5.25 28.17
CA ARG A 137 -14.43 6.35 28.42
C ARG A 137 -15.72 5.90 29.09
N VAL A 138 -16.35 4.81 28.59
CA VAL A 138 -17.58 4.25 29.19
C VAL A 138 -17.32 3.72 30.60
N LEU A 139 -16.16 3.11 30.84
CA LEU A 139 -15.79 2.54 32.14
C LEU A 139 -15.43 3.62 33.18
N LEU A 140 -14.70 4.66 32.76
CA LEU A 140 -14.21 5.70 33.69
C LEU A 140 -15.24 6.80 33.93
N PHE A 141 -16.13 7.05 32.97
CA PHE A 141 -17.14 8.13 33.04
C PHE A 141 -18.54 7.59 32.77
N PRO A 142 -19.11 6.82 33.70
CA PRO A 142 -20.43 6.24 33.52
C PRO A 142 -21.54 7.30 33.52
N GLY A 143 -22.18 7.47 32.36
CA GLY A 143 -23.54 7.99 32.22
C GLY A 143 -23.73 9.51 32.11
N GLN A 144 -23.39 10.32 33.09
CA GLN A 144 -23.83 11.73 33.13
C GLN A 144 -22.90 12.73 32.39
N GLU A 145 -21.59 12.50 32.46
CA GLU A 145 -20.58 13.35 31.80
C GLU A 145 -20.59 13.18 30.28
N LEU A 146 -20.94 11.97 29.80
CA LEU A 146 -20.99 11.67 28.39
C LEU A 146 -22.03 12.51 27.65
N HIS A 147 -23.23 12.66 28.21
CA HIS A 147 -24.30 13.44 27.61
C HIS A 147 -23.91 14.91 27.47
N ARG A 148 -23.27 15.49 28.51
CA ARG A 148 -22.80 16.88 28.48
C ARG A 148 -21.75 17.15 27.40
N VAL A 149 -20.82 16.20 27.17
CA VAL A 149 -19.78 16.33 26.14
C VAL A 149 -20.36 16.14 24.74
N LEU A 150 -21.29 15.20 24.57
CA LEU A 150 -21.95 14.97 23.29
C LEU A 150 -22.81 16.15 22.82
N THR A 151 -23.30 16.97 23.76
CA THR A 151 -24.11 18.17 23.46
C THR A 151 -23.27 19.41 23.14
N LEU A 152 -21.93 19.34 23.26
CA LEU A 152 -21.07 20.46 22.87
C LEU A 152 -21.10 20.66 21.35
N PRO A 153 -21.27 21.92 20.88
CA PRO A 153 -21.15 22.22 19.44
C PRO A 153 -19.81 21.73 18.89
N GLY A 154 -19.83 21.17 17.69
CA GLY A 154 -18.63 20.66 17.01
C GLY A 154 -18.10 19.30 17.51
N TYR A 155 -18.47 18.85 18.72
CA TYR A 155 -17.95 17.58 19.26
C TYR A 155 -18.35 16.37 18.41
N GLY A 156 -19.59 16.34 17.93
CA GLY A 156 -20.07 15.27 17.04
C GLY A 156 -19.25 15.18 15.74
N LEU A 157 -18.86 16.33 15.18
CA LEU A 157 -18.00 16.40 13.99
C LEU A 157 -16.59 15.88 14.27
N LEU A 158 -16.02 16.24 15.43
CA LEU A 158 -14.70 15.73 15.85
C LEU A 158 -14.72 14.22 16.08
N LEU A 159 -15.78 13.69 16.69
CA LEU A 159 -15.95 12.25 16.86
C LEU A 159 -16.09 11.55 15.51
N ALA A 160 -16.89 12.08 14.59
CA ALA A 160 -17.03 11.54 13.24
C ALA A 160 -15.70 11.59 12.48
N ALA A 161 -14.95 12.68 12.57
CA ALA A 161 -13.62 12.80 11.99
C ALA A 161 -12.64 11.75 12.54
N TYR A 162 -12.62 11.57 13.87
CA TYR A 162 -11.80 10.59 14.55
C TYR A 162 -12.13 9.17 14.09
N VAL A 163 -13.41 8.79 14.10
CA VAL A 163 -13.87 7.47 13.65
C VAL A 163 -13.50 7.23 12.18
N LEU A 164 -13.73 8.22 11.31
CA LEU A 164 -13.41 8.12 9.89
C LEU A 164 -11.90 7.99 9.65
N ALA A 165 -11.09 8.76 10.38
CA ALA A 165 -9.62 8.71 10.28
C ALA A 165 -9.05 7.35 10.69
N LEU A 166 -9.64 6.66 11.67
CA LEU A 166 -9.18 5.36 12.15
C LEU A 166 -9.78 4.18 11.37
N LEU A 167 -11.06 4.26 10.99
CA LEU A 167 -11.70 3.19 10.24
C LEU A 167 -11.19 3.09 8.79
N THR A 168 -10.77 4.19 8.19
CA THR A 168 -10.22 4.17 6.82
C THR A 168 -8.98 3.27 6.70
N PRO A 169 -7.90 3.44 7.51
CA PRO A 169 -6.75 2.53 7.47
C PRO A 169 -7.11 1.13 7.96
N ALA A 170 -7.99 0.97 8.97
CA ALA A 170 -8.45 -0.33 9.42
C ALA A 170 -9.15 -1.11 8.31
N ALA A 171 -10.03 -0.47 7.55
CA ALA A 171 -10.70 -1.08 6.41
C ALA A 171 -9.72 -1.46 5.28
N ALA A 172 -8.68 -0.64 5.05
CA ALA A 172 -7.64 -0.96 4.09
C ALA A 172 -6.84 -2.20 4.50
N GLU A 173 -6.42 -2.30 5.77
CA GLU A 173 -5.71 -3.46 6.30
C GLU A 173 -6.60 -4.71 6.32
N GLY A 174 -7.88 -4.59 6.73
CA GLY A 174 -8.85 -5.69 6.71
C GLY A 174 -9.08 -6.25 5.30
N ARG A 175 -9.19 -5.37 4.31
CA ARG A 175 -9.28 -5.78 2.90
C ARG A 175 -8.03 -6.55 2.45
N ASP A 176 -6.85 -6.12 2.87
CA ASP A 176 -5.59 -6.76 2.51
C ASP A 176 -5.46 -8.13 3.20
N VAL A 177 -5.90 -8.25 4.46
CA VAL A 177 -6.02 -9.54 5.16
C VAL A 177 -6.96 -10.50 4.42
N VAL A 178 -8.16 -10.04 4.04
CA VAL A 178 -9.11 -10.86 3.28
C VAL A 178 -8.52 -11.32 1.95
N TRP A 179 -7.79 -10.44 1.24
CA TRP A 179 -7.14 -10.79 -0.01
C TRP A 179 -6.04 -11.84 0.20
N LEU A 180 -5.18 -11.68 1.22
CA LEU A 180 -4.14 -12.66 1.55
C LEU A 180 -4.72 -14.04 1.89
N LEU A 181 -5.83 -14.07 2.65
CA LEU A 181 -6.54 -15.31 2.94
C LEU A 181 -7.13 -15.97 1.67
N ARG A 182 -7.62 -15.16 0.73
CA ARG A 182 -8.10 -15.68 -0.57
C ARG A 182 -6.95 -16.24 -1.41
N CYS A 183 -5.80 -15.56 -1.47
CA CYS A 183 -4.60 -16.07 -2.16
C CYS A 183 -4.16 -17.41 -1.55
N ARG A 184 -4.08 -17.49 -0.21
CA ARG A 184 -3.72 -18.71 0.49
C ARG A 184 -4.67 -19.89 0.19
N ARG A 185 -5.99 -19.62 0.13
CA ARG A 185 -6.99 -20.65 -0.24
C ARG A 185 -6.90 -21.07 -1.70
N ALA A 186 -6.54 -20.14 -2.59
CA ALA A 186 -6.41 -20.42 -4.02
C ALA A 186 -5.08 -21.07 -4.38
N GLY A 187 -4.08 -21.11 -3.49
CA GLY A 187 -2.73 -21.59 -3.76
C GLY A 187 -1.96 -20.78 -4.80
N ARG A 188 -2.43 -19.57 -5.12
CA ARG A 188 -1.81 -18.65 -6.08
C ARG A 188 -2.06 -17.20 -5.71
N LEU A 189 -1.16 -16.31 -6.13
CA LEU A 189 -1.33 -14.87 -5.95
C LEU A 189 -2.41 -14.35 -6.92
N LEU A 190 -3.52 -13.88 -6.35
CA LEU A 190 -4.60 -13.30 -7.13
C LEU A 190 -4.20 -11.90 -7.61
N THR A 191 -4.14 -11.71 -8.93
CA THR A 191 -3.76 -10.43 -9.51
C THR A 191 -4.85 -9.39 -9.29
N ARG A 192 -4.48 -8.24 -8.74
CA ARG A 192 -5.36 -7.07 -8.66
C ARG A 192 -5.19 -6.23 -9.91
N SER A 193 -6.27 -5.73 -10.50
CA SER A 193 -6.13 -4.84 -11.64
C SER A 193 -5.46 -3.53 -11.20
N PRO A 194 -4.52 -2.97 -11.99
CA PRO A 194 -3.85 -1.71 -11.68
C PRO A 194 -4.84 -0.55 -11.47
N ALA A 195 -5.92 -0.52 -12.25
CA ALA A 195 -6.97 0.49 -12.14
C ALA A 195 -7.73 0.40 -10.80
N ALA A 196 -8.04 -0.83 -10.33
CA ALA A 196 -8.71 -1.02 -9.05
C ALA A 196 -7.84 -0.56 -7.89
N VAL A 197 -6.54 -0.90 -7.88
CA VAL A 197 -5.60 -0.46 -6.84
C VAL A 197 -5.53 1.06 -6.76
N ARG A 198 -5.38 1.75 -7.89
CA ARG A 198 -5.36 3.21 -7.95
C ARG A 198 -6.65 3.85 -7.47
N ARG A 199 -7.81 3.27 -7.82
CA ARG A 199 -9.13 3.74 -7.38
C ARG A 199 -9.27 3.66 -5.85
N TRP A 200 -8.90 2.55 -5.25
CA TRP A 200 -8.94 2.38 -3.79
C TRP A 200 -8.01 3.34 -3.05
N LYS A 201 -6.81 3.57 -3.58
CA LYS A 201 -5.87 4.56 -3.02
C LYS A 201 -6.49 5.96 -3.03
N ARG A 202 -7.11 6.38 -4.15
CA ARG A 202 -7.78 7.68 -4.26
C ARG A 202 -8.97 7.80 -3.29
N ALA A 203 -9.80 6.76 -3.19
CA ALA A 203 -10.93 6.74 -2.27
C ALA A 203 -10.47 6.88 -0.80
N GLY A 204 -9.43 6.15 -0.39
CA GLY A 204 -8.85 6.29 0.95
C GLY A 204 -8.31 7.69 1.24
N MET A 205 -7.61 8.31 0.29
CA MET A 205 -7.15 9.70 0.43
C MET A 205 -8.31 10.70 0.53
N ALA A 206 -9.38 10.52 -0.25
CA ALA A 206 -10.57 11.37 -0.19
C ALA A 206 -11.28 11.27 1.18
N LEU A 207 -11.39 10.05 1.74
CA LEU A 207 -11.97 9.84 3.07
C LEU A 207 -11.12 10.49 4.18
N LEU A 208 -9.79 10.38 4.10
CA LEU A 208 -8.91 11.06 5.05
C LEU A 208 -8.99 12.58 4.92
N GLY A 209 -9.08 13.11 3.70
CA GLY A 209 -9.33 14.53 3.45
C GLY A 209 -10.67 15.00 4.05
N ALA A 210 -11.73 14.23 3.91
CA ALA A 210 -13.03 14.51 4.53
C ALA A 210 -12.93 14.48 6.07
N ALA A 211 -12.19 13.55 6.65
CA ALA A 211 -11.95 13.50 8.09
C ALA A 211 -11.25 14.77 8.60
N LEU A 212 -10.23 15.26 7.88
CA LEU A 212 -9.53 16.50 8.22
C LEU A 212 -10.45 17.72 8.15
N LEU A 213 -11.30 17.81 7.13
CA LEU A 213 -12.29 18.90 7.01
C LEU A 213 -13.31 18.87 8.15
N LEU A 214 -13.85 17.71 8.49
CA LEU A 214 -14.76 17.54 9.62
C LEU A 214 -14.09 17.94 10.94
N ALA A 215 -12.83 17.56 11.15
CA ALA A 215 -12.07 17.96 12.33
C ALA A 215 -11.88 19.48 12.39
N ALA A 216 -11.53 20.13 11.29
CA ALA A 216 -11.36 21.59 11.23
C ALA A 216 -12.66 22.31 11.56
N VAL A 217 -13.79 21.93 10.95
CA VAL A 217 -15.11 22.52 11.24
C VAL A 217 -15.50 22.29 12.70
N GLY A 218 -15.34 21.05 13.19
CA GLY A 218 -15.65 20.73 14.58
C GLY A 218 -14.83 21.55 15.60
N MET A 219 -13.56 21.85 15.30
CA MET A 219 -12.73 22.72 16.15
C MET A 219 -13.20 24.19 16.13
N VAL A 220 -13.58 24.69 14.97
CA VAL A 220 -14.11 26.09 14.84
C VAL A 220 -15.38 26.25 15.67
N GLU A 221 -16.23 25.26 15.78
CA GLU A 221 -17.45 25.32 16.61
C GLU A 221 -17.16 25.07 18.09
N LEU A 222 -16.24 24.18 18.43
CA LEU A 222 -15.97 23.76 19.80
C LEU A 222 -15.20 24.81 20.58
N VAL A 223 -14.20 25.45 19.98
CA VAL A 223 -13.33 26.40 20.69
C VAL A 223 -14.10 27.62 21.28
N PRO A 224 -14.98 28.30 20.53
CA PRO A 224 -15.79 29.37 21.09
C PRO A 224 -16.78 28.90 22.16
N ALA A 225 -17.36 27.70 21.98
CA ALA A 225 -18.29 27.11 22.95
C ALA A 225 -17.61 26.79 24.30
N LEU A 226 -16.34 26.36 24.26
CA LEU A 226 -15.55 26.16 25.47
C LEU A 226 -15.15 27.49 26.10
N ALA A 227 -14.68 28.46 25.33
CA ALA A 227 -14.28 29.78 25.81
C ALA A 227 -15.43 30.47 26.55
N SER A 228 -16.64 30.43 26.00
CA SER A 228 -17.84 31.02 26.65
C SER A 228 -18.23 30.34 27.96
N ARG A 229 -17.87 29.03 28.15
CA ARG A 229 -18.13 28.31 29.42
C ARG A 229 -17.09 28.57 30.50
N ILE A 230 -15.87 28.94 30.12
CA ILE A 230 -14.75 29.20 31.05
C ILE A 230 -14.72 30.68 31.45
N GLY A 231 -15.53 31.53 30.80
CA GLY A 231 -15.60 32.97 31.12
C GLY A 231 -14.45 33.79 30.53
N LEU A 232 -13.86 33.29 29.42
CA LEU A 232 -12.88 34.01 28.60
C LEU A 232 -13.57 34.75 27.46
#